data_33268afc633a1cdeb9bf0523f7a165b5
#
_entry.id   33268afc633a1cdeb9bf0523f7a165b5
#
_cell.length_a   1.000
_cell.length_b   1.000
_cell.length_c   1.000
_cell.angle_alpha   90.00
_cell.angle_beta   90.00
_cell.angle_gamma   90.00
#
_symmetry.space_group_name_H-M   'P 1'
#
loop_
_entity.id
_entity.type
_entity.pdbx_description
1 polymer ?
#
loop_
_entity_poly.entity_id
_entity_poly.type
_entity_poly.pdbx_seq_one_letter_code
_entity_poly.pdbx_strand_id
1 'polypeptide(L)'
;KGNIRCTGAKGLSFEYVYDLNFILTDYAGELDAVMIPLLDWVRINQSELLMNLEKSKDAFKFETVILNNGTVDLSLTLPLTERVIVKRQDNGTLDITFPPEPQYEEALDPQPMQLIDSNTGEVLAEWTSTAP
;
A
#
# COMPACT_ATOMS: atom_id res chain seq x y z
N LYS A 1 -4.44 -10.80 -10.67
CA LYS A 1 -5.61 -10.44 -11.47
C LYS A 1 -5.97 -8.98 -11.24
N GLY A 2 -6.21 -8.25 -12.31
CA GLY A 2 -6.54 -6.84 -12.25
C GLY A 2 -7.01 -6.30 -13.59
N ASN A 3 -7.09 -4.98 -13.68
CA ASN A 3 -7.50 -4.26 -14.86
C ASN A 3 -6.39 -3.34 -15.33
N ILE A 4 -6.40 -3.04 -16.62
CA ILE A 4 -5.53 -2.03 -17.21
C ILE A 4 -6.43 -0.86 -17.61
N ARG A 5 -6.11 0.33 -17.11
CA ARG A 5 -6.85 1.55 -17.39
C ARG A 5 -6.02 2.45 -18.30
N CYS A 6 -6.53 2.73 -19.50
CA CYS A 6 -5.89 3.67 -20.43
C CYS A 6 -6.33 5.08 -20.07
N THR A 7 -5.43 6.06 -20.27
CA THR A 7 -5.71 7.44 -19.86
C THR A 7 -6.59 8.21 -20.86
N GLY A 8 -6.80 7.67 -22.05
CA GLY A 8 -7.57 8.35 -23.10
C GLY A 8 -6.84 9.51 -23.76
N ALA A 9 -5.64 9.85 -23.32
CA ALA A 9 -4.79 10.84 -23.94
C ALA A 9 -4.07 10.23 -25.15
N LYS A 10 -3.50 11.10 -25.99
CA LYS A 10 -2.65 10.65 -27.10
C LYS A 10 -1.40 10.02 -26.51
N GLY A 11 -1.27 8.72 -26.58
CA GLY A 11 -0.12 8.00 -26.06
C GLY A 11 -0.49 6.61 -25.58
N LEU A 12 0.51 5.90 -25.12
CA LEU A 12 0.37 4.51 -24.68
C LEU A 12 0.47 4.37 -23.16
N SER A 13 0.48 5.49 -22.43
CA SER A 13 0.51 5.45 -20.95
C SER A 13 -0.74 4.83 -20.38
N PHE A 14 -0.58 4.08 -19.30
CA PHE A 14 -1.68 3.33 -18.69
C PHE A 14 -1.43 3.11 -17.20
N GLU A 15 -2.44 2.54 -16.54
CA GLU A 15 -2.40 2.25 -15.12
C GLU A 15 -2.86 0.82 -14.88
N TYR A 16 -2.10 0.07 -14.09
CA TYR A 16 -2.58 -1.20 -13.54
C TYR A 16 -3.45 -0.91 -12.33
N VAL A 17 -4.60 -1.57 -12.25
CA VAL A 17 -5.52 -1.51 -11.10
C VAL A 17 -5.77 -2.94 -10.65
N TYR A 18 -5.41 -3.27 -9.42
CA TYR A 18 -5.53 -4.64 -8.93
C TYR A 18 -5.73 -4.69 -7.42
N ASP A 19 -6.20 -5.82 -6.95
CA ASP A 19 -6.28 -6.09 -5.53
C ASP A 19 -5.08 -6.93 -5.11
N LEU A 20 -4.38 -6.46 -4.09
CA LEU A 20 -3.35 -7.24 -3.42
C LEU A 20 -4.01 -7.98 -2.27
N ASN A 21 -3.87 -9.31 -2.27
CA ASN A 21 -4.26 -10.14 -1.13
C ASN A 21 -3.01 -10.80 -0.57
N PHE A 22 -2.81 -10.67 0.74
CA PHE A 22 -1.75 -11.42 1.40
C PHE A 22 -2.26 -12.04 2.69
N ILE A 23 -1.63 -13.15 3.06
CA ILE A 23 -2.06 -13.96 4.19
C ILE A 23 -0.86 -14.16 5.12
N LEU A 24 -1.07 -13.84 6.41
CA LEU A 24 -0.15 -14.17 7.47
C LEU A 24 -0.72 -15.38 8.19
N THR A 25 0.03 -16.48 8.17
CA THR A 25 -0.41 -17.72 8.82
C THR A 25 0.20 -17.82 10.21
N ASP A 26 -0.58 -18.36 11.13
CA ASP A 26 -0.13 -18.66 12.50
C ASP A 26 0.44 -17.43 13.22
N TYR A 27 -0.24 -16.28 13.06
CA TYR A 27 0.20 -15.00 13.60
C TYR A 27 -0.21 -14.88 15.08
N ALA A 28 0.76 -14.59 15.95
CA ALA A 28 0.56 -14.52 17.40
C ALA A 28 0.52 -13.08 17.95
N GLY A 29 0.79 -12.07 17.13
CA GLY A 29 0.86 -10.66 17.57
C GLY A 29 -0.48 -9.94 17.51
N GLU A 30 -0.41 -8.62 17.74
CA GLU A 30 -1.56 -7.73 17.65
C GLU A 30 -1.84 -7.37 16.19
N LEU A 31 -3.12 -7.29 15.81
CA LEU A 31 -3.50 -6.85 14.47
C LEU A 31 -3.00 -5.44 14.16
N ASP A 32 -3.03 -4.54 15.14
CA ASP A 32 -2.57 -3.16 14.99
C ASP A 32 -1.10 -3.09 14.59
N ALA A 33 -0.29 -4.06 15.02
CA ALA A 33 1.12 -4.13 14.67
C ALA A 33 1.35 -4.44 13.18
N VAL A 34 0.37 -5.01 12.51
CA VAL A 34 0.38 -5.21 11.06
C VAL A 34 -0.24 -4.01 10.34
N MET A 35 -1.36 -3.52 10.84
CA MET A 35 -2.16 -2.50 10.17
C MET A 35 -1.47 -1.13 10.14
N ILE A 36 -0.84 -0.72 11.23
CA ILE A 36 -0.26 0.63 11.32
C ILE A 36 0.93 0.80 10.37
N PRO A 37 1.91 -0.11 10.30
CA PRO A 37 2.96 -0.03 9.27
C PRO A 37 2.42 -0.10 7.84
N LEU A 38 1.38 -0.91 7.60
CA LEU A 38 0.75 -1.00 6.30
C LEU A 38 0.12 0.35 5.89
N LEU A 39 -0.61 0.98 6.79
CA LEU A 39 -1.22 2.28 6.53
C LEU A 39 -0.18 3.38 6.31
N ASP A 40 0.93 3.33 7.02
CA ASP A 40 2.05 4.26 6.79
C ASP A 40 2.62 4.08 5.37
N TRP A 41 2.80 2.85 4.94
CA TRP A 41 3.24 2.55 3.57
C TRP A 41 2.23 3.05 2.53
N VAL A 42 0.93 2.81 2.76
CA VAL A 42 -0.15 3.25 1.85
C VAL A 42 -0.21 4.77 1.76
N ARG A 43 -0.06 5.45 2.88
CA ARG A 43 -0.05 6.93 2.92
C ARG A 43 1.02 7.51 1.97
N ILE A 44 2.16 6.87 1.89
CA ILE A 44 3.28 7.33 1.07
C ILE A 44 3.16 6.84 -0.38
N ASN A 45 2.83 5.57 -0.58
CA ASN A 45 2.89 4.93 -1.90
C ASN A 45 1.56 4.89 -2.64
N GLN A 46 0.44 5.04 -1.93
CA GLN A 46 -0.92 5.00 -2.47
C GLN A 46 -1.76 6.10 -1.80
N SER A 47 -1.25 7.31 -1.74
CA SER A 47 -1.84 8.43 -1.00
C SER A 47 -3.29 8.70 -1.37
N GLU A 48 -3.63 8.60 -2.65
CA GLU A 48 -4.99 8.85 -3.13
C GLU A 48 -6.02 7.93 -2.47
N LEU A 49 -5.61 6.70 -2.15
CA LEU A 49 -6.51 5.74 -1.51
C LEU A 49 -6.99 6.22 -0.14
N LEU A 50 -6.13 6.88 0.62
CA LEU A 50 -6.49 7.42 1.94
C LEU A 50 -7.16 8.79 1.85
N MET A 51 -6.82 9.61 0.85
CA MET A 51 -7.33 10.97 0.71
C MET A 51 -8.73 11.01 0.10
N ASN A 52 -9.13 9.99 -0.62
CA ASN A 52 -10.47 9.91 -1.22
C ASN A 52 -11.37 9.06 -0.33
N LEU A 53 -12.33 9.72 0.35
CA LEU A 53 -13.23 9.05 1.30
C LEU A 53 -14.08 7.94 0.66
N GLU A 54 -14.52 8.14 -0.57
CA GLU A 54 -15.30 7.11 -1.28
C GLU A 54 -14.44 5.89 -1.63
N LYS A 55 -13.19 6.11 -2.01
CA LYS A 55 -12.26 5.02 -2.30
C LYS A 55 -11.82 4.29 -1.05
N SER A 56 -11.62 5.01 0.07
CA SER A 56 -11.13 4.41 1.31
C SER A 56 -12.18 3.67 2.11
N LYS A 57 -13.46 3.96 1.88
CA LYS A 57 -14.58 3.43 2.66
C LYS A 57 -14.59 1.90 2.77
N ASP A 58 -14.39 1.21 1.65
CA ASP A 58 -14.41 -0.25 1.57
C ASP A 58 -13.11 -0.81 0.98
N ALA A 59 -12.02 -0.02 1.02
CA ALA A 59 -10.78 -0.38 0.36
C ALA A 59 -10.00 -1.46 1.09
N PHE A 60 -9.89 -1.33 2.41
CA PHE A 60 -9.13 -2.25 3.24
C PHE A 60 -10.06 -3.30 3.82
N LYS A 61 -9.78 -4.55 3.52
CA LYS A 61 -10.57 -5.67 4.02
C LYS A 61 -9.66 -6.65 4.73
N PHE A 62 -10.15 -7.22 5.81
CA PHE A 62 -9.43 -8.26 6.53
C PHE A 62 -10.38 -9.39 6.92
N GLU A 63 -9.79 -10.56 7.08
CA GLU A 63 -10.48 -11.73 7.61
C GLU A 63 -9.52 -12.49 8.51
N THR A 64 -10.01 -12.92 9.65
CA THR A 64 -9.20 -13.71 10.60
C THR A 64 -9.86 -15.05 10.85
N VAL A 65 -9.02 -16.09 10.94
CA VAL A 65 -9.44 -17.42 11.39
C VAL A 65 -8.66 -17.71 12.66
N ILE A 66 -9.40 -17.91 13.76
CA ILE A 66 -8.80 -18.19 15.08
C ILE A 66 -8.40 -19.66 15.13
N LEU A 67 -7.13 -19.89 15.46
CA LEU A 67 -6.57 -21.24 15.58
C LEU A 67 -6.59 -21.73 17.04
N ASN A 68 -6.49 -23.04 17.22
CA ASN A 68 -6.59 -23.67 18.54
C ASN A 68 -5.45 -23.30 19.50
N ASN A 69 -4.31 -22.86 18.97
CA ASN A 69 -3.13 -22.51 19.77
C ASN A 69 -3.06 -21.05 20.19
N GLY A 70 -4.15 -20.29 19.99
CA GLY A 70 -4.20 -18.85 20.34
C GLY A 70 -3.63 -17.93 19.28
N THR A 71 -3.22 -18.45 18.14
CA THR A 71 -2.80 -17.66 16.98
C THR A 71 -3.93 -17.49 15.98
N VAL A 72 -3.73 -16.67 14.96
CA VAL A 72 -4.72 -16.45 13.90
C VAL A 72 -4.09 -16.54 12.52
N ASP A 73 -4.87 -16.95 11.54
CA ASP A 73 -4.56 -16.72 10.14
C ASP A 73 -5.24 -15.41 9.75
N LEU A 74 -4.45 -14.46 9.25
CA LEU A 74 -4.91 -13.14 8.87
C LEU A 74 -4.81 -12.98 7.36
N SER A 75 -5.94 -12.70 6.71
CA SER A 75 -5.99 -12.33 5.29
C SER A 75 -6.28 -10.85 5.17
N LEU A 76 -5.46 -10.13 4.40
CA LEU A 76 -5.61 -8.71 4.12
C LEU A 76 -5.75 -8.51 2.63
N THR A 77 -6.70 -7.66 2.23
CA THR A 77 -6.91 -7.31 0.82
C THR A 77 -7.02 -5.80 0.70
N LEU A 78 -6.28 -5.23 -0.25
CA LEU A 78 -6.33 -3.80 -0.52
C LEU A 78 -6.16 -3.54 -2.03
N PRO A 79 -6.83 -2.50 -2.57
CA PRO A 79 -6.66 -2.13 -3.96
C PRO A 79 -5.39 -1.30 -4.14
N LEU A 80 -4.65 -1.60 -5.19
CA LEU A 80 -3.43 -0.87 -5.53
C LEU A 80 -3.48 -0.41 -6.98
N THR A 81 -2.74 0.65 -7.27
CA THR A 81 -2.57 1.16 -8.62
C THR A 81 -1.09 1.36 -8.92
N GLU A 82 -0.71 1.14 -10.17
CA GLU A 82 0.65 1.40 -10.64
C GLU A 82 0.57 2.07 -11.99
N ARG A 83 1.16 3.27 -12.10
CA ARG A 83 1.16 4.01 -13.35
C ARG A 83 2.40 3.68 -14.17
N VAL A 84 2.19 3.57 -15.49
CA VAL A 84 3.27 3.41 -16.45
C VAL A 84 3.17 4.54 -17.47
N ILE A 85 4.19 5.38 -17.53
CA ILE A 85 4.29 6.46 -18.51
C ILE A 85 5.14 5.96 -19.67
N VAL A 86 4.58 6.06 -20.86
CA VAL A 86 5.25 5.66 -22.11
C VAL A 86 5.54 6.91 -22.91
N LYS A 87 6.83 7.14 -23.21
CA LYS A 87 7.26 8.27 -24.05
C LYS A 87 7.86 7.74 -25.34
N ARG A 88 7.36 8.28 -26.47
CA ARG A 88 7.93 7.99 -27.78
C ARG A 88 9.12 8.90 -28.04
N GLN A 89 10.25 8.30 -28.39
CA GLN A 89 11.43 9.03 -28.83
C GLN A 89 11.37 9.33 -30.31
N ASP A 90 12.14 10.32 -30.77
CA ASP A 90 12.18 10.72 -32.18
C ASP A 90 12.68 9.60 -33.10
N ASN A 91 13.48 8.69 -32.58
CA ASN A 91 14.00 7.55 -33.33
C ASN A 91 13.04 6.35 -33.39
N GLY A 92 11.81 6.50 -32.90
CA GLY A 92 10.81 5.44 -32.90
C GLY A 92 10.85 4.47 -31.73
N THR A 93 11.81 4.65 -30.79
CA THR A 93 11.82 3.83 -29.57
C THR A 93 10.81 4.37 -28.54
N LEU A 94 10.39 3.49 -27.63
CA LEU A 94 9.50 3.83 -26.54
C LEU A 94 10.25 3.67 -25.21
N ASP A 95 10.22 4.72 -24.38
CA ASP A 95 10.74 4.66 -23.03
C ASP A 95 9.59 4.52 -22.04
N ILE A 96 9.77 3.67 -21.04
CA ILE A 96 8.80 3.51 -19.97
C ILE A 96 9.38 4.02 -18.64
N THR A 97 8.54 4.71 -17.87
CA THR A 97 8.86 5.16 -16.52
C THR A 97 7.73 4.82 -15.58
N PHE A 98 8.08 4.60 -14.31
CA PHE A 98 7.14 4.25 -13.24
C PHE A 98 7.16 5.39 -12.23
N PRO A 99 6.34 6.45 -12.44
CA PRO A 99 6.34 7.59 -11.53
C PRO A 99 5.79 7.18 -10.18
N PRO A 100 6.30 7.78 -9.08
CA PRO A 100 5.71 7.56 -7.76
C PRO A 100 4.31 8.17 -7.72
N GLU A 101 3.49 7.70 -6.78
CA GLU A 101 2.17 8.28 -6.55
C GLU A 101 2.29 9.74 -6.08
N PRO A 102 1.32 10.60 -6.45
CA PRO A 102 1.29 11.97 -5.96
C PRO A 102 1.28 12.02 -4.44
N GLN A 103 2.05 12.93 -3.86
CA GLN A 103 2.11 13.13 -2.42
C GLN A 103 1.21 14.29 -2.02
N TYR A 104 0.31 14.07 -1.08
CA TYR A 104 -0.60 15.08 -0.54
C TYR A 104 -0.08 15.67 0.77
N GLU A 105 0.93 15.06 1.36
CA GLU A 105 1.62 15.55 2.53
C GLU A 105 3.07 15.86 2.17
N GLU A 106 3.68 16.76 2.96
CA GLU A 106 5.10 17.04 2.80
C GLU A 106 5.92 15.78 3.04
N ALA A 107 6.81 15.47 2.12
CA ALA A 107 7.67 14.30 2.24
C ALA A 107 8.66 14.50 3.38
N LEU A 108 8.70 13.56 4.29
CA LEU A 108 9.67 13.54 5.39
C LEU A 108 10.83 12.62 5.01
N ASP A 109 12.01 12.92 5.58
CA ASP A 109 13.15 12.02 5.44
C ASP A 109 12.82 10.65 6.04
N PRO A 110 13.40 9.56 5.50
CA PRO A 110 13.24 8.25 6.10
C PRO A 110 13.66 8.25 7.57
N GLN A 111 12.84 7.69 8.42
CA GLN A 111 13.13 7.63 9.86
C GLN A 111 12.64 6.33 10.47
N PRO A 112 13.32 5.85 11.51
CA PRO A 112 12.85 4.67 12.23
C PRO A 112 11.57 5.00 12.98
N MET A 113 10.61 4.09 12.93
CA MET A 113 9.33 4.20 13.60
C MET A 113 9.14 3.02 14.54
N GLN A 114 8.50 3.29 15.68
CA GLN A 114 8.12 2.26 16.63
C GLN A 114 6.67 2.44 17.03
N LEU A 115 5.93 1.35 17.06
CA LEU A 115 4.60 1.31 17.65
C LEU A 115 4.74 0.76 19.07
N ILE A 116 4.37 1.56 20.07
CA ILE A 116 4.53 1.22 21.48
C ILE A 116 3.15 1.17 22.14
N ASP A 117 2.89 0.13 22.88
CA ASP A 117 1.72 0.05 23.76
C ASP A 117 1.93 1.00 24.94
N SER A 118 1.12 2.05 25.05
CA SER A 118 1.26 3.06 26.08
C SER A 118 0.99 2.54 27.52
N ASN A 119 0.29 1.43 27.65
CA ASN A 119 -0.01 0.83 28.94
C ASN A 119 1.11 -0.06 29.48
N THR A 120 1.80 -0.77 28.59
CA THR A 120 2.83 -1.74 28.98
C THR A 120 4.24 -1.28 28.64
N GLY A 121 4.39 -0.33 27.71
CA GLY A 121 5.69 0.09 27.18
C GLY A 121 6.29 -0.90 26.18
N GLU A 122 5.57 -1.95 25.83
CA GLU A 122 6.04 -2.97 24.88
C GLU A 122 6.07 -2.40 23.46
N VAL A 123 7.15 -2.71 22.72
CA VAL A 123 7.28 -2.40 21.32
C VAL A 123 6.54 -3.45 20.50
N LEU A 124 5.46 -3.06 19.84
CA LEU A 124 4.60 -3.95 19.05
C LEU A 124 5.06 -4.11 17.61
N ALA A 125 5.68 -3.08 17.05
CA ALA A 125 6.21 -3.10 15.69
C ALA A 125 7.33 -2.07 15.52
N GLU A 126 8.25 -2.36 14.61
CA GLU A 126 9.33 -1.46 14.21
C GLU A 126 9.45 -1.49 12.67
N TRP A 127 9.60 -0.32 12.09
CA TRP A 127 9.81 -0.20 10.63
C TRP A 127 10.51 1.12 10.33
N THR A 128 10.97 1.27 9.10
CA THR A 128 11.47 2.55 8.62
C THR A 128 10.44 3.17 7.70
N SER A 129 9.94 4.36 8.08
CA SER A 129 9.07 5.14 7.20
C SER A 129 9.93 5.71 6.09
N THR A 130 9.60 5.38 4.85
CA THR A 130 10.36 5.81 3.68
C THR A 130 9.63 6.91 2.93
N ALA A 131 10.37 7.95 2.54
CA ALA A 131 9.87 8.93 1.59
C ALA A 131 9.83 8.29 0.18
N PRO A 132 8.88 8.71 -0.66
CA PRO A 132 8.78 8.22 -2.01
C PRO A 132 9.97 8.65 -2.90
#